data_ffafc150803a46a550737198f74fb911
#
_entry.id   ffafc150803a46a550737198f74fb911
#
_cell.length_a   1.000
_cell.length_b   1.000
_cell.length_c   1.000
_cell.angle_alpha   90.00
_cell.angle_beta   90.00
_cell.angle_gamma   90.00
#
_symmetry.space_group_name_H-M   'P 1'
#
loop_
_entity.id
_entity.type
_entity.pdbx_description
1 polymer ?
#
loop_
_entity_poly.entity_id
_entity_poly.type
_entity_poly.pdbx_seq_one_letter_code
_entity_poly.pdbx_strand_id
1 'polypeptide(L)'
;MSITARVHHAVGEIPAAEWDALAGPGNPFTSHAFLTLLEESGSVGGRSGWSPLPLVIEDAEGVAAAALPAYLKGHSQGEYVFDHSWADAWHRAGGQYYPKLQISVPFTPATGPRLLTGEHPSNLAALGVPLLRVAEQICEQNNLSSAHATFIEPAQLPVFQEAGWLLRTDTQFHWDNQGYASFDDFLSALSSEKRKNLRKERAKAQDGVEIRHLTGDAIRPEHWDAFWVFYQDTGARKWGRPYLTREAFTLMGERMADRILLVMAFIGEQPVAGALNFVGSEALYGRYWGAVIDKPFLHFELCYYQAIDAAIALGLGRVEAGAQGQHKLARGYKPVPTWSAHWITDPGFRSAIADFLTRERQGVAQEQLWLGERTPFRKG
;
A
#
# COMPACT_ATOMS: atom_id res chain seq x y z
N MET A 1 -11.23 23.03 23.79
CA MET A 1 -9.95 23.36 23.11
C MET A 1 -10.32 23.99 21.77
N SER A 2 -9.70 25.11 21.43
CA SER A 2 -9.83 25.66 20.06
C SER A 2 -9.00 24.77 19.15
N ILE A 3 -9.63 24.18 18.13
CA ILE A 3 -8.98 23.34 17.12
C ILE A 3 -8.95 24.16 15.84
N THR A 4 -7.77 24.32 15.25
CA THR A 4 -7.60 24.99 13.94
C THR A 4 -7.28 23.93 12.90
N ALA A 5 -8.05 23.90 11.81
CA ALA A 5 -7.73 23.06 10.66
C ALA A 5 -6.93 23.87 9.62
N ARG A 6 -5.83 23.30 9.16
CA ARG A 6 -4.98 23.89 8.13
C ARG A 6 -4.85 22.95 6.94
N VAL A 7 -4.89 23.53 5.76
CA VAL A 7 -4.64 22.86 4.49
C VAL A 7 -3.24 23.23 4.01
N HIS A 8 -2.44 22.23 3.69
CA HIS A 8 -1.12 22.40 3.08
C HIS A 8 -1.13 21.94 1.62
N HIS A 9 -0.14 22.35 0.85
CA HIS A 9 0.00 21.98 -0.56
C HIS A 9 1.14 20.99 -0.82
N ALA A 10 1.89 20.63 0.22
CA ALA A 10 2.90 19.59 0.23
C ALA A 10 3.10 19.07 1.66
N VAL A 11 3.46 17.79 1.81
CA VAL A 11 3.86 17.26 3.12
C VAL A 11 5.15 17.92 3.61
N GLY A 12 6.03 18.31 2.67
CA GLY A 12 7.26 19.04 2.97
C GLY A 12 7.07 20.42 3.61
N GLU A 13 5.86 20.99 3.63
CA GLU A 13 5.55 22.23 4.37
C GLU A 13 5.38 22.00 5.87
N ILE A 14 5.24 20.74 6.30
CA ILE A 14 5.05 20.34 7.69
C ILE A 14 6.39 19.84 8.24
N PRO A 15 6.82 20.27 9.45
CA PRO A 15 8.06 19.76 10.03
C PRO A 15 8.08 18.23 10.13
N ALA A 16 9.16 17.60 9.67
CA ALA A 16 9.26 16.14 9.62
C ALA A 16 9.04 15.48 10.99
N ALA A 17 9.59 16.09 12.06
CA ALA A 17 9.43 15.58 13.42
C ALA A 17 7.95 15.60 13.89
N GLU A 18 7.17 16.61 13.51
CA GLU A 18 5.75 16.70 13.83
C GLU A 18 4.95 15.66 13.05
N TRP A 19 5.18 15.57 11.74
CA TRP A 19 4.50 14.57 10.90
C TRP A 19 4.79 13.14 11.36
N ASP A 20 6.07 12.80 11.57
CA ASP A 20 6.47 11.45 11.95
C ASP A 20 6.02 11.07 13.38
N ALA A 21 5.87 12.05 14.29
CA ALA A 21 5.25 11.83 15.59
C ALA A 21 3.76 11.42 15.45
N LEU A 22 3.05 11.95 14.45
CA LEU A 22 1.66 11.58 14.17
C LEU A 22 1.54 10.27 13.39
N ALA A 23 2.43 10.02 12.42
CA ALA A 23 2.44 8.83 11.58
C ALA A 23 2.89 7.57 12.34
N GLY A 24 3.74 7.74 13.35
CA GLY A 24 4.39 6.64 14.06
C GLY A 24 5.46 5.91 13.22
N PRO A 25 6.34 5.13 13.84
CA PRO A 25 7.46 4.48 13.16
C PRO A 25 7.09 3.19 12.43
N GLY A 26 5.85 2.70 12.61
CA GLY A 26 5.46 1.34 12.20
C GLY A 26 5.34 1.13 10.70
N ASN A 27 4.77 2.10 9.99
CA ASN A 27 4.49 2.00 8.56
C ASN A 27 5.42 2.92 7.76
N PRO A 28 6.32 2.39 6.90
CA PRO A 28 7.29 3.21 6.18
C PRO A 28 6.64 4.16 5.16
N PHE A 29 5.43 3.86 4.71
CA PHE A 29 4.76 4.60 3.64
C PHE A 29 4.05 5.87 4.11
N THR A 30 3.72 5.97 5.40
CA THR A 30 3.13 7.18 5.99
C THR A 30 4.18 8.14 6.55
N SER A 31 5.46 7.76 6.53
CA SER A 31 6.56 8.61 6.99
C SER A 31 6.69 9.88 6.14
N HIS A 32 7.15 10.95 6.76
CA HIS A 32 7.47 12.20 6.08
C HIS A 32 8.46 11.97 4.92
N ALA A 33 9.50 11.16 5.16
CA ALA A 33 10.51 10.83 4.16
C ALA A 33 9.90 10.19 2.91
N PHE A 34 8.95 9.23 3.06
CA PHE A 34 8.33 8.56 1.92
C PHE A 34 7.39 9.48 1.13
N LEU A 35 6.58 10.28 1.81
CA LEU A 35 5.62 11.14 1.12
C LEU A 35 6.32 12.30 0.41
N THR A 36 7.30 12.92 1.05
CA THR A 36 8.08 14.02 0.43
C THR A 36 8.95 13.55 -0.74
N LEU A 37 9.53 12.35 -0.68
CA LEU A 37 10.27 11.84 -1.84
C LEU A 37 9.39 11.64 -3.07
N LEU A 38 8.11 11.29 -2.90
CA LEU A 38 7.17 11.19 -4.03
C LEU A 38 6.84 12.55 -4.63
N GLU A 39 6.74 13.59 -3.80
CA GLU A 39 6.49 14.97 -4.21
C GLU A 39 7.74 15.54 -4.91
N GLU A 40 8.89 15.50 -4.27
CA GLU A 40 10.16 16.06 -4.77
C GLU A 40 10.66 15.38 -6.05
N SER A 41 10.46 14.06 -6.18
CA SER A 41 10.81 13.34 -7.40
C SER A 41 9.88 13.65 -8.58
N GLY A 42 8.77 14.37 -8.37
CA GLY A 42 7.75 14.60 -9.37
C GLY A 42 6.92 13.35 -9.72
N SER A 43 6.99 12.29 -8.90
CA SER A 43 6.09 11.14 -9.02
C SER A 43 4.66 11.51 -8.62
N VAL A 44 4.52 12.44 -7.69
CA VAL A 44 3.28 13.08 -7.22
C VAL A 44 3.35 14.57 -7.54
N GLY A 45 2.22 15.20 -7.82
CA GLY A 45 2.15 16.59 -8.29
C GLY A 45 2.12 16.70 -9.81
N GLY A 46 2.09 17.93 -10.31
CA GLY A 46 2.15 18.23 -11.73
C GLY A 46 1.12 17.47 -12.58
N ARG A 47 1.58 16.64 -13.51
CA ARG A 47 0.74 15.87 -14.44
C ARG A 47 0.36 14.47 -13.95
N SER A 48 0.73 14.11 -12.72
CA SER A 48 0.46 12.77 -12.17
C SER A 48 -1.03 12.52 -11.88
N GLY A 49 -1.83 13.60 -11.81
CA GLY A 49 -3.22 13.57 -11.34
C GLY A 49 -3.38 13.35 -9.84
N TRP A 50 -2.28 13.45 -9.09
CA TRP A 50 -2.21 13.47 -7.64
C TRP A 50 -1.69 14.84 -7.20
N SER A 51 -2.55 15.72 -6.71
CA SER A 51 -2.15 17.02 -6.19
C SER A 51 -2.16 16.96 -4.67
N PRO A 52 -1.01 17.11 -3.99
CA PRO A 52 -0.95 17.02 -2.53
C PRO A 52 -1.88 18.06 -1.88
N LEU A 53 -2.57 17.63 -0.86
CA LEU A 53 -3.46 18.46 -0.04
C LEU A 53 -3.51 17.92 1.39
N PRO A 54 -2.37 17.74 2.08
CA PRO A 54 -2.39 17.25 3.45
C PRO A 54 -3.20 18.18 4.34
N LEU A 55 -4.08 17.57 5.16
CA LEU A 55 -4.95 18.29 6.10
C LEU A 55 -4.40 18.08 7.51
N VAL A 56 -4.25 19.15 8.27
CA VAL A 56 -3.70 19.13 9.62
C VAL A 56 -4.66 19.78 10.59
N ILE A 57 -4.87 19.17 11.75
CA ILE A 57 -5.43 19.82 12.91
C ILE A 57 -4.29 20.25 13.82
N GLU A 58 -4.25 21.52 14.15
CA GLU A 58 -3.28 22.12 15.07
C GLU A 58 -3.92 22.32 16.44
N ASP A 59 -3.12 22.19 17.48
CA ASP A 59 -3.48 22.54 18.85
C ASP A 59 -3.46 24.07 19.09
N ALA A 60 -3.61 24.50 20.35
CA ALA A 60 -3.63 25.91 20.69
C ALA A 60 -2.27 26.61 20.51
N GLU A 61 -1.19 25.85 20.51
CA GLU A 61 0.18 26.28 20.33
C GLU A 61 0.61 26.29 18.85
N GLY A 62 -0.26 25.81 17.94
CA GLY A 62 -0.02 25.73 16.51
C GLY A 62 0.83 24.51 16.09
N VAL A 63 0.92 23.49 16.97
CA VAL A 63 1.62 22.23 16.69
C VAL A 63 0.63 21.23 16.09
N ALA A 64 1.09 20.43 15.13
CA ALA A 64 0.26 19.41 14.51
C ALA A 64 -0.19 18.35 15.52
N ALA A 65 -1.50 18.25 15.78
CA ALA A 65 -2.13 17.30 16.69
C ALA A 65 -2.73 16.09 15.96
N ALA A 66 -3.10 16.24 14.69
CA ALA A 66 -3.56 15.17 13.82
C ALA A 66 -3.43 15.55 12.34
N ALA A 67 -3.26 14.58 11.45
CA ALA A 67 -3.11 14.82 10.03
C ALA A 67 -3.77 13.75 9.14
N LEU A 68 -4.08 14.13 7.89
CA LEU A 68 -4.49 13.23 6.80
C LEU A 68 -3.50 13.34 5.63
N PRO A 69 -2.94 12.24 5.12
CA PRO A 69 -2.21 12.22 3.86
C PRO A 69 -3.22 12.28 2.71
N ALA A 70 -3.65 13.50 2.36
CA ALA A 70 -4.72 13.74 1.40
C ALA A 70 -4.21 14.34 0.09
N TYR A 71 -4.97 14.09 -0.98
CA TYR A 71 -4.65 14.51 -2.34
C TYR A 71 -5.93 14.87 -3.09
N LEU A 72 -5.90 15.90 -3.92
CA LEU A 72 -6.91 16.10 -4.97
C LEU A 72 -6.58 15.19 -6.15
N LYS A 73 -7.56 14.43 -6.60
CA LYS A 73 -7.41 13.44 -7.65
C LYS A 73 -8.20 13.82 -8.91
N GLY A 74 -7.48 13.95 -10.03
CA GLY A 74 -8.08 14.17 -11.35
C GLY A 74 -8.53 12.88 -12.06
N HIS A 75 -8.21 11.70 -11.51
CA HIS A 75 -8.55 10.37 -12.02
C HIS A 75 -8.33 9.31 -10.93
N SER A 76 -8.77 8.05 -11.12
CA SER A 76 -8.64 6.97 -10.13
C SER A 76 -7.44 6.03 -10.36
N GLN A 77 -6.44 6.46 -11.13
CA GLN A 77 -5.23 5.65 -11.33
C GLN A 77 -4.30 5.71 -10.11
N GLY A 78 -3.69 4.56 -9.78
CA GLY A 78 -2.71 4.44 -8.70
C GLY A 78 -3.30 4.35 -7.30
N GLU A 79 -4.63 4.22 -7.16
CA GLU A 79 -5.34 4.08 -5.87
C GLU A 79 -5.52 2.62 -5.47
N TYR A 80 -5.57 1.70 -6.44
CA TYR A 80 -5.80 0.25 -6.26
C TYR A 80 -7.14 -0.13 -5.60
N VAL A 81 -8.03 0.83 -5.40
CA VAL A 81 -9.45 0.63 -5.07
C VAL A 81 -10.25 1.19 -6.23
N PHE A 82 -10.88 0.30 -7.00
CA PHE A 82 -11.46 0.68 -8.29
C PHE A 82 -12.87 1.23 -8.13
N ASP A 83 -13.07 2.49 -8.46
CA ASP A 83 -14.33 3.23 -8.44
C ASP A 83 -14.77 3.75 -9.81
N HIS A 84 -14.19 3.20 -10.89
CA HIS A 84 -14.53 3.61 -12.27
C HIS A 84 -16.02 3.46 -12.58
N SER A 85 -16.66 2.41 -12.09
CA SER A 85 -18.10 2.20 -12.26
C SER A 85 -18.94 3.29 -11.57
N TRP A 86 -18.47 3.84 -10.46
CA TRP A 86 -19.12 4.96 -9.76
C TRP A 86 -18.96 6.25 -10.57
N ALA A 87 -17.75 6.51 -11.08
CA ALA A 87 -17.49 7.66 -11.94
C ALA A 87 -18.38 7.64 -13.19
N ASP A 88 -18.46 6.47 -13.87
CA ASP A 88 -19.30 6.28 -15.04
C ASP A 88 -20.80 6.46 -14.72
N ALA A 89 -21.26 5.94 -13.59
CA ALA A 89 -22.65 6.10 -13.15
C ALA A 89 -23.00 7.56 -12.88
N TRP A 90 -22.09 8.28 -12.18
CA TRP A 90 -22.28 9.70 -11.86
C TRP A 90 -22.27 10.57 -13.14
N HIS A 91 -21.36 10.30 -14.08
CA HIS A 91 -21.35 10.97 -15.39
C HIS A 91 -22.65 10.76 -16.18
N ARG A 92 -23.18 9.52 -16.22
CA ARG A 92 -24.48 9.25 -16.86
C ARG A 92 -25.65 9.98 -16.19
N ALA A 93 -25.56 10.28 -14.91
CA ALA A 93 -26.52 11.09 -14.17
C ALA A 93 -26.33 12.60 -14.38
N GLY A 94 -25.35 13.03 -15.19
CA GLY A 94 -25.04 14.43 -15.46
C GLY A 94 -24.10 15.09 -14.45
N GLY A 95 -23.53 14.32 -13.53
CA GLY A 95 -22.60 14.82 -12.53
C GLY A 95 -21.15 14.80 -12.99
N GLN A 96 -20.29 15.51 -12.29
CA GLN A 96 -18.83 15.52 -12.47
C GLN A 96 -18.16 14.80 -11.31
N TYR A 97 -17.50 13.66 -11.59
CA TYR A 97 -16.88 12.85 -10.54
C TYR A 97 -15.51 13.36 -10.09
N TYR A 98 -14.72 13.88 -11.01
CA TYR A 98 -13.39 14.44 -10.72
C TYR A 98 -13.43 15.98 -10.76
N PRO A 99 -12.67 16.69 -9.90
CA PRO A 99 -11.75 16.13 -8.91
C PRO A 99 -12.49 15.54 -7.70
N LYS A 100 -11.81 14.60 -7.01
CA LYS A 100 -12.23 14.02 -5.73
C LYS A 100 -11.11 14.13 -4.69
N LEU A 101 -11.43 14.03 -3.41
CA LEU A 101 -10.43 13.98 -2.34
C LEU A 101 -10.04 12.52 -2.06
N GLN A 102 -8.73 12.26 -1.99
CA GLN A 102 -8.18 10.92 -1.72
C GLN A 102 -7.27 10.96 -0.50
N ILE A 103 -7.60 10.18 0.53
CA ILE A 103 -6.80 9.99 1.75
C ILE A 103 -6.11 8.64 1.61
N SER A 104 -4.83 8.65 1.24
CA SER A 104 -4.08 7.42 0.97
C SER A 104 -2.59 7.70 0.81
N VAL A 105 -1.82 6.64 0.70
CA VAL A 105 -0.43 6.71 0.22
C VAL A 105 -0.43 6.49 -1.29
N PRO A 106 0.10 7.41 -2.10
CA PRO A 106 0.12 7.28 -3.55
C PRO A 106 0.82 6.00 -4.02
N PHE A 107 0.23 5.33 -5.01
CA PHE A 107 0.77 4.13 -5.67
C PHE A 107 1.04 2.95 -4.74
N THR A 108 0.45 2.93 -3.52
CA THR A 108 0.83 2.00 -2.46
C THR A 108 -0.39 1.28 -1.88
N PRO A 109 -0.75 0.08 -2.39
CA PRO A 109 -1.83 -0.74 -1.85
C PRO A 109 -1.36 -1.53 -0.61
N ALA A 110 -0.94 -0.81 0.43
CA ALA A 110 -0.55 -1.35 1.72
C ALA A 110 -1.45 -0.81 2.83
N THR A 111 -1.91 -1.69 3.71
CA THR A 111 -2.70 -1.31 4.87
C THR A 111 -1.87 -0.51 5.86
N GLY A 112 -2.46 0.56 6.40
CA GLY A 112 -1.82 1.40 7.41
C GLY A 112 -2.71 2.53 7.89
N PRO A 113 -2.22 3.36 8.81
CA PRO A 113 -2.98 4.49 9.33
C PRO A 113 -3.29 5.50 8.21
N ARG A 114 -4.51 6.01 8.25
CA ARG A 114 -4.97 7.11 7.37
C ARG A 114 -5.35 8.34 8.18
N LEU A 115 -5.73 8.13 9.43
CA LEU A 115 -5.88 9.16 10.46
C LEU A 115 -4.59 9.15 11.27
N LEU A 116 -3.69 10.10 11.02
CA LEU A 116 -2.41 10.21 11.72
C LEU A 116 -2.64 11.01 12.99
N THR A 117 -2.63 10.36 14.15
CA THR A 117 -2.97 10.94 15.44
C THR A 117 -1.95 10.63 16.54
N GLY A 118 -0.78 10.10 16.14
CA GLY A 118 0.22 9.59 17.07
C GLY A 118 -0.17 8.24 17.67
N GLU A 119 0.70 7.73 18.52
CA GLU A 119 0.57 6.36 19.06
C GLU A 119 -0.46 6.25 20.21
N HIS A 120 -0.88 7.35 20.81
CA HIS A 120 -1.82 7.30 21.93
C HIS A 120 -3.26 7.07 21.47
N PRO A 121 -3.94 5.97 21.86
CA PRO A 121 -5.28 5.64 21.37
C PRO A 121 -6.36 6.69 21.61
N SER A 122 -6.21 7.48 22.71
CA SER A 122 -7.16 8.57 23.01
C SER A 122 -7.16 9.68 21.97
N ASN A 123 -6.04 9.89 21.25
CA ASN A 123 -5.95 10.92 20.22
C ASN A 123 -6.81 10.54 19.02
N LEU A 124 -6.78 9.27 18.61
CA LEU A 124 -7.65 8.77 17.54
C LEU A 124 -9.13 8.95 17.91
N ALA A 125 -9.53 8.63 19.13
CA ALA A 125 -10.90 8.80 19.61
C ALA A 125 -11.32 10.28 19.67
N ALA A 126 -10.40 11.19 20.05
CA ALA A 126 -10.70 12.61 20.18
C ALA A 126 -10.65 13.38 18.85
N LEU A 127 -9.71 13.05 17.97
CA LEU A 127 -9.37 13.84 16.78
C LEU A 127 -9.79 13.18 15.46
N GLY A 128 -10.08 11.89 15.46
CA GLY A 128 -10.37 11.15 14.23
C GLY A 128 -11.64 11.66 13.52
N VAL A 129 -12.78 11.77 14.24
CA VAL A 129 -14.02 12.32 13.65
C VAL A 129 -13.85 13.79 13.24
N PRO A 130 -13.27 14.68 14.06
CA PRO A 130 -12.93 16.03 13.63
C PRO A 130 -12.11 16.10 12.33
N LEU A 131 -11.07 15.26 12.17
CA LEU A 131 -10.30 15.18 10.93
C LEU A 131 -11.16 14.85 9.70
N LEU A 132 -12.05 13.86 9.84
CA LEU A 132 -12.96 13.47 8.76
C LEU A 132 -13.96 14.60 8.43
N ARG A 133 -14.43 15.35 9.43
CA ARG A 133 -15.29 16.52 9.20
C ARG A 133 -14.56 17.62 8.43
N VAL A 134 -13.27 17.83 8.66
CA VAL A 134 -12.45 18.74 7.85
C VAL A 134 -12.43 18.28 6.38
N ALA A 135 -12.19 16.99 6.13
CA ALA A 135 -12.19 16.44 4.78
C ALA A 135 -13.56 16.60 4.07
N GLU A 136 -14.67 16.38 4.79
CA GLU A 136 -16.02 16.58 4.29
C GLU A 136 -16.27 18.07 3.92
N GLN A 137 -15.89 18.99 4.80
CA GLN A 137 -16.02 20.44 4.56
C GLN A 137 -15.21 20.90 3.34
N ILE A 138 -13.99 20.38 3.16
CA ILE A 138 -13.16 20.66 1.97
C ILE A 138 -13.91 20.19 0.70
N CYS A 139 -14.52 19.02 0.73
CA CYS A 139 -15.31 18.54 -0.41
C CYS A 139 -16.50 19.45 -0.72
N GLU A 140 -17.28 19.85 0.30
CA GLU A 140 -18.44 20.72 0.14
C GLU A 140 -18.06 22.10 -0.38
N GLN A 141 -17.05 22.74 0.22
CA GLN A 141 -16.59 24.09 -0.13
C GLN A 141 -15.99 24.18 -1.54
N ASN A 142 -15.38 23.08 -2.03
CA ASN A 142 -14.71 23.04 -3.33
C ASN A 142 -15.52 22.28 -4.39
N ASN A 143 -16.78 21.91 -4.11
CA ASN A 143 -17.63 21.13 -5.02
C ASN A 143 -17.00 19.82 -5.49
N LEU A 144 -16.24 19.14 -4.62
CA LEU A 144 -15.71 17.82 -4.92
C LEU A 144 -16.84 16.78 -4.81
N SER A 145 -16.81 15.77 -5.65
CA SER A 145 -17.83 14.72 -5.66
C SER A 145 -17.83 13.85 -4.41
N SER A 146 -16.64 13.65 -3.81
CA SER A 146 -16.43 12.64 -2.79
C SER A 146 -15.09 12.77 -2.08
N ALA A 147 -14.98 12.13 -0.92
CA ALA A 147 -13.73 11.82 -0.24
C ALA A 147 -13.58 10.30 -0.07
N HIS A 148 -12.40 9.77 -0.30
CA HIS A 148 -12.10 8.34 -0.21
C HIS A 148 -10.87 8.12 0.65
N ALA A 149 -10.94 7.18 1.61
CA ALA A 149 -9.79 6.66 2.33
C ALA A 149 -9.58 5.20 1.94
N THR A 150 -8.36 4.81 1.53
CA THR A 150 -8.09 3.46 1.01
C THR A 150 -7.01 2.76 1.81
N PHE A 151 -7.12 1.41 1.94
CA PHE A 151 -6.22 0.57 2.74
C PHE A 151 -6.11 1.01 4.20
N ILE A 152 -7.27 1.22 4.81
CA ILE A 152 -7.40 1.68 6.19
C ILE A 152 -7.03 0.56 7.15
N GLU A 153 -6.28 0.89 8.17
CA GLU A 153 -5.99 0.01 9.29
C GLU A 153 -7.27 -0.34 10.07
N PRO A 154 -7.53 -1.63 10.40
CA PRO A 154 -8.75 -2.05 11.07
C PRO A 154 -9.09 -1.29 12.35
N ALA A 155 -8.08 -0.87 13.11
CA ALA A 155 -8.27 -0.10 14.34
C ALA A 155 -8.94 1.27 14.13
N GLN A 156 -8.85 1.83 12.92
CA GLN A 156 -9.43 3.13 12.58
C GLN A 156 -10.85 3.05 12.03
N LEU A 157 -11.33 1.85 11.63
CA LEU A 157 -12.66 1.68 11.02
C LEU A 157 -13.82 2.21 11.87
N PRO A 158 -13.85 2.04 13.20
CA PRO A 158 -14.92 2.57 14.03
C PRO A 158 -15.09 4.09 13.90
N VAL A 159 -13.99 4.84 13.72
CA VAL A 159 -14.02 6.30 13.55
C VAL A 159 -14.70 6.69 12.23
N PHE A 160 -14.39 5.99 11.13
CA PHE A 160 -15.07 6.21 9.85
C PHE A 160 -16.55 5.85 9.91
N GLN A 161 -16.92 4.79 10.64
CA GLN A 161 -18.32 4.41 10.85
C GLN A 161 -19.08 5.47 11.68
N GLU A 162 -18.48 5.96 12.76
CA GLU A 162 -19.03 7.03 13.59
C GLU A 162 -19.24 8.32 12.79
N ALA A 163 -18.32 8.66 11.90
CA ALA A 163 -18.45 9.78 10.98
C ALA A 163 -19.48 9.56 9.87
N GLY A 164 -20.05 8.35 9.73
CA GLY A 164 -21.06 8.02 8.72
C GLY A 164 -20.49 7.75 7.32
N TRP A 165 -19.20 7.43 7.21
CA TRP A 165 -18.59 7.03 5.94
C TRP A 165 -19.00 5.61 5.56
N LEU A 166 -19.16 5.36 4.27
CA LEU A 166 -19.54 4.07 3.72
C LEU A 166 -18.30 3.16 3.66
N LEU A 167 -18.32 2.05 4.38
CA LEU A 167 -17.22 1.09 4.34
C LEU A 167 -17.32 0.15 3.14
N ARG A 168 -16.20 -0.12 2.50
CA ARG A 168 -16.02 -1.09 1.42
C ARG A 168 -14.93 -2.07 1.79
N THR A 169 -15.09 -3.33 1.40
CA THR A 169 -14.09 -4.39 1.57
C THR A 169 -13.61 -4.90 0.22
N ASP A 170 -12.34 -5.30 0.18
CA ASP A 170 -11.73 -6.02 -0.93
C ASP A 170 -10.80 -7.11 -0.37
N THR A 171 -10.15 -7.89 -1.22
CA THR A 171 -9.30 -9.01 -0.82
C THR A 171 -7.87 -8.78 -1.28
N GLN A 172 -6.93 -8.92 -0.34
CA GLN A 172 -5.50 -9.10 -0.61
C GLN A 172 -5.03 -10.48 -0.15
N PHE A 173 -3.75 -10.77 -0.39
CA PHE A 173 -3.12 -12.03 0.02
C PHE A 173 -1.88 -11.71 0.84
N HIS A 174 -1.90 -12.09 2.12
CA HIS A 174 -0.78 -11.93 3.04
C HIS A 174 -0.25 -13.29 3.47
N TRP A 175 1.04 -13.39 3.69
CA TRP A 175 1.64 -14.50 4.39
C TRP A 175 1.87 -14.11 5.85
N ASP A 176 1.42 -14.96 6.77
CA ASP A 176 1.60 -14.76 8.20
C ASP A 176 2.65 -15.73 8.75
N ASN A 177 3.59 -15.20 9.53
CA ASN A 177 4.54 -16.01 10.27
C ASN A 177 3.84 -16.62 11.49
N GLN A 178 3.61 -17.92 11.46
CA GLN A 178 3.02 -18.69 12.56
C GLN A 178 4.07 -19.19 13.57
N GLY A 179 5.20 -18.46 13.70
CA GLY A 179 6.32 -18.85 14.53
C GLY A 179 7.35 -19.71 13.79
N TYR A 180 7.37 -19.67 12.46
CA TYR A 180 8.36 -20.40 11.68
C TYR A 180 9.76 -19.85 11.91
N ALA A 181 10.69 -20.76 12.21
CA ALA A 181 12.10 -20.44 12.41
C ALA A 181 12.91 -20.43 11.10
N SER A 182 12.37 -21.03 10.03
CA SER A 182 13.00 -21.12 8.71
C SER A 182 11.96 -21.33 7.61
N PHE A 183 12.38 -21.15 6.36
CA PHE A 183 11.52 -21.48 5.21
C PHE A 183 11.17 -22.97 5.15
N ASP A 184 12.10 -23.87 5.53
CA ASP A 184 11.80 -25.31 5.60
C ASP A 184 10.78 -25.65 6.69
N ASP A 185 10.80 -24.91 7.78
CA ASP A 185 9.77 -25.03 8.83
C ASP A 185 8.41 -24.58 8.30
N PHE A 186 8.34 -23.44 7.63
CA PHE A 186 7.13 -23.03 6.89
C PHE A 186 6.67 -24.11 5.89
N LEU A 187 7.59 -24.64 5.08
CA LEU A 187 7.25 -25.71 4.13
C LEU A 187 6.68 -26.95 4.83
N SER A 188 7.11 -27.24 6.06
CA SER A 188 6.61 -28.37 6.83
C SER A 188 5.12 -28.27 7.18
N ALA A 189 4.57 -27.07 7.27
CA ALA A 189 3.16 -26.81 7.48
C ALA A 189 2.28 -27.04 6.24
N LEU A 190 2.89 -27.11 5.05
CA LEU A 190 2.18 -27.33 3.79
C LEU A 190 1.90 -28.83 3.55
N SER A 191 0.94 -29.12 2.69
CA SER A 191 0.70 -30.48 2.20
C SER A 191 1.94 -31.01 1.47
N SER A 192 2.15 -32.32 1.46
CA SER A 192 3.36 -32.96 0.88
C SER A 192 3.54 -32.61 -0.60
N GLU A 193 2.46 -32.55 -1.36
CA GLU A 193 2.47 -32.19 -2.77
C GLU A 193 2.92 -30.74 -2.96
N LYS A 194 2.34 -29.80 -2.22
CA LYS A 194 2.66 -28.37 -2.31
C LYS A 194 4.10 -28.09 -1.90
N ARG A 195 4.55 -28.69 -0.79
CA ARG A 195 5.94 -28.61 -0.35
C ARG A 195 6.93 -29.07 -1.43
N LYS A 196 6.65 -30.22 -2.08
CA LYS A 196 7.47 -30.73 -3.18
C LYS A 196 7.49 -29.74 -4.36
N ASN A 197 6.35 -29.18 -4.71
CA ASN A 197 6.23 -28.24 -5.82
C ASN A 197 7.00 -26.94 -5.55
N LEU A 198 6.89 -26.36 -4.36
CA LEU A 198 7.61 -25.13 -3.99
C LEU A 198 9.14 -25.35 -4.01
N ARG A 199 9.62 -26.48 -3.47
CA ARG A 199 11.07 -26.82 -3.54
C ARG A 199 11.56 -26.92 -4.98
N LYS A 200 10.76 -27.51 -5.88
CA LYS A 200 11.07 -27.60 -7.30
C LYS A 200 11.11 -26.21 -7.97
N GLU A 201 10.13 -25.34 -7.67
CA GLU A 201 10.08 -23.99 -8.21
C GLU A 201 11.32 -23.20 -7.78
N ARG A 202 11.69 -23.23 -6.47
CA ARG A 202 12.89 -22.56 -5.95
C ARG A 202 14.18 -23.06 -6.60
N ALA A 203 14.38 -24.37 -6.63
CA ALA A 203 15.56 -24.96 -7.24
C ALA A 203 15.73 -24.54 -8.71
N LYS A 204 14.62 -24.52 -9.48
CA LYS A 204 14.65 -24.13 -10.89
C LYS A 204 14.88 -22.62 -11.08
N ALA A 205 14.33 -21.79 -10.19
CA ALA A 205 14.52 -20.33 -10.23
C ALA A 205 15.97 -19.96 -9.90
N GLN A 206 16.60 -20.64 -8.95
CA GLN A 206 17.97 -20.36 -8.47
C GLN A 206 19.07 -21.00 -9.34
N ASP A 207 18.73 -21.92 -10.23
CA ASP A 207 19.72 -22.59 -11.09
C ASP A 207 20.46 -21.58 -11.98
N GLY A 208 21.77 -21.43 -11.78
CA GLY A 208 22.63 -20.47 -12.49
C GLY A 208 22.35 -18.99 -12.15
N VAL A 209 21.67 -18.71 -11.03
CA VAL A 209 21.38 -17.36 -10.56
C VAL A 209 21.77 -17.21 -9.10
N GLU A 210 22.54 -16.20 -8.79
CA GLU A 210 22.83 -15.77 -7.41
C GLU A 210 21.78 -14.74 -6.97
N ILE A 211 21.25 -14.91 -5.76
CA ILE A 211 20.28 -13.96 -5.18
C ILE A 211 20.95 -13.26 -4.00
N ARG A 212 20.93 -11.92 -4.03
CA ARG A 212 21.49 -11.07 -2.98
C ARG A 212 20.39 -10.23 -2.33
N HIS A 213 20.40 -10.15 -1.00
CA HIS A 213 19.59 -9.25 -0.20
C HIS A 213 20.40 -8.00 0.09
N LEU A 214 19.94 -6.85 -0.39
CA LEU A 214 20.63 -5.57 -0.21
C LEU A 214 19.77 -4.65 0.64
N THR A 215 20.37 -4.06 1.67
CA THR A 215 19.73 -3.08 2.58
C THR A 215 20.78 -2.08 3.06
N GLY A 216 20.36 -0.89 3.51
CA GLY A 216 21.27 0.15 4.00
C GLY A 216 22.39 0.46 3.00
N ASP A 217 23.61 0.56 3.48
CA ASP A 217 24.81 0.88 2.68
C ASP A 217 25.16 -0.17 1.61
N ALA A 218 24.57 -1.38 1.67
CA ALA A 218 24.76 -2.39 0.63
C ALA A 218 24.02 -2.03 -0.67
N ILE A 219 23.02 -1.13 -0.61
CA ILE A 219 22.32 -0.63 -1.79
C ILE A 219 23.13 0.53 -2.37
N ARG A 220 23.73 0.33 -3.53
CA ARG A 220 24.56 1.31 -4.23
C ARG A 220 23.82 1.92 -5.42
N PRO A 221 24.27 3.07 -5.96
CA PRO A 221 23.62 3.73 -7.11
C PRO A 221 23.43 2.80 -8.32
N GLU A 222 24.40 1.93 -8.63
CA GLU A 222 24.30 0.98 -9.74
C GLU A 222 23.18 -0.06 -9.57
N HIS A 223 22.81 -0.40 -8.34
CA HIS A 223 21.66 -1.27 -8.08
C HIS A 223 20.34 -0.58 -8.43
N TRP A 224 20.24 0.73 -8.15
CA TRP A 224 19.07 1.53 -8.54
C TRP A 224 18.98 1.74 -10.04
N ASP A 225 20.11 1.90 -10.74
CA ASP A 225 20.14 2.00 -12.20
C ASP A 225 19.63 0.70 -12.85
N ALA A 226 20.10 -0.45 -12.38
CA ALA A 226 19.61 -1.74 -12.84
C ALA A 226 18.13 -1.94 -12.51
N PHE A 227 17.70 -1.63 -11.28
CA PHE A 227 16.32 -1.78 -10.87
C PHE A 227 15.37 -0.88 -11.64
N TRP A 228 15.79 0.34 -12.00
CA TRP A 228 15.02 1.24 -12.85
C TRP A 228 14.72 0.62 -14.22
N VAL A 229 15.69 -0.03 -14.84
CA VAL A 229 15.49 -0.75 -16.12
C VAL A 229 14.44 -1.85 -15.94
N PHE A 230 14.53 -2.64 -14.86
CA PHE A 230 13.56 -3.71 -14.57
C PHE A 230 12.16 -3.17 -14.33
N TYR A 231 12.05 -2.08 -13.58
CA TYR A 231 10.79 -1.43 -13.26
C TYR A 231 10.08 -0.89 -14.51
N GLN A 232 10.84 -0.23 -15.39
CA GLN A 232 10.30 0.29 -16.65
C GLN A 232 9.75 -0.81 -17.56
N ASP A 233 10.50 -1.91 -17.73
CA ASP A 233 10.09 -3.03 -18.57
C ASP A 233 8.78 -3.68 -18.07
N THR A 234 8.65 -3.89 -16.76
CA THR A 234 7.42 -4.43 -16.17
C THR A 234 6.26 -3.43 -16.26
N GLY A 235 6.52 -2.15 -16.03
CA GLY A 235 5.52 -1.07 -16.13
C GLY A 235 4.95 -0.95 -17.54
N ALA A 236 5.81 -0.94 -18.54
CA ALA A 236 5.39 -0.86 -19.95
C ALA A 236 4.53 -2.05 -20.38
N ARG A 237 4.84 -3.26 -19.91
CA ARG A 237 4.05 -4.47 -20.22
C ARG A 237 2.68 -4.54 -19.55
N LYS A 238 2.51 -3.95 -18.33
CA LYS A 238 1.29 -4.10 -17.53
C LYS A 238 0.37 -2.88 -17.50
N TRP A 239 0.93 -1.67 -17.43
CA TRP A 239 0.19 -0.47 -17.05
C TRP A 239 0.38 0.73 -17.99
N GLY A 240 1.14 0.57 -19.07
CA GLY A 240 1.42 1.61 -20.07
C GLY A 240 2.49 2.61 -19.65
N ARG A 241 2.51 3.09 -18.40
CA ARG A 241 3.55 3.99 -17.86
C ARG A 241 3.84 3.67 -16.41
N PRO A 242 5.12 3.67 -15.99
CA PRO A 242 5.51 3.59 -14.59
C PRO A 242 4.98 4.81 -13.81
N TYR A 243 4.58 4.61 -12.55
CA TYR A 243 4.12 5.71 -11.68
C TYR A 243 5.29 6.52 -11.11
N LEU A 244 6.38 5.84 -10.72
CA LEU A 244 7.54 6.47 -10.11
C LEU A 244 8.53 6.95 -11.17
N THR A 245 9.20 8.05 -10.87
CA THR A 245 10.33 8.57 -11.67
C THR A 245 11.63 7.86 -11.28
N ARG A 246 12.69 8.02 -12.08
CA ARG A 246 14.03 7.52 -11.72
C ARG A 246 14.53 8.18 -10.42
N GLU A 247 14.22 9.47 -10.25
CA GLU A 247 14.59 10.25 -9.07
C GLU A 247 13.99 9.70 -7.79
N ALA A 248 12.77 9.15 -7.82
CA ALA A 248 12.17 8.53 -6.65
C ALA A 248 13.04 7.40 -6.08
N PHE A 249 13.70 6.61 -6.94
CA PHE A 249 14.60 5.54 -6.49
C PHE A 249 15.90 6.07 -5.90
N THR A 250 16.44 7.18 -6.43
CA THR A 250 17.59 7.87 -5.83
C THR A 250 17.25 8.33 -4.41
N LEU A 251 16.14 9.06 -4.27
CA LEU A 251 15.70 9.57 -2.96
C LEU A 251 15.34 8.46 -1.96
N MET A 252 14.80 7.32 -2.44
CA MET A 252 14.59 6.14 -1.60
C MET A 252 15.92 5.62 -1.03
N GLY A 253 16.96 5.54 -1.86
CA GLY A 253 18.30 5.12 -1.42
C GLY A 253 18.93 6.10 -0.42
N GLU A 254 18.74 7.39 -0.61
CA GLU A 254 19.31 8.43 0.25
C GLU A 254 18.60 8.55 1.61
N ARG A 255 17.27 8.36 1.65
CA ARG A 255 16.46 8.70 2.83
C ARG A 255 15.89 7.50 3.58
N MET A 256 15.81 6.35 2.92
CA MET A 256 15.07 5.18 3.44
C MET A 256 15.83 3.87 3.28
N ALA A 257 17.14 3.90 2.97
CA ALA A 257 17.92 2.67 2.70
C ALA A 257 17.76 1.60 3.79
N ASP A 258 17.69 2.02 5.06
CA ASP A 258 17.52 1.11 6.22
C ASP A 258 16.10 0.51 6.33
N ARG A 259 15.14 1.08 5.60
CA ARG A 259 13.75 0.59 5.52
C ARG A 259 13.49 -0.18 4.22
N ILE A 260 14.53 -0.41 3.42
CA ILE A 260 14.43 -1.08 2.12
C ILE A 260 15.15 -2.41 2.17
N LEU A 261 14.51 -3.43 1.62
CA LEU A 261 15.11 -4.69 1.22
C LEU A 261 14.96 -4.82 -0.30
N LEU A 262 16.08 -4.65 -1.01
CA LEU A 262 16.17 -4.87 -2.45
C LEU A 262 16.70 -6.28 -2.69
N VAL A 263 15.84 -7.20 -3.13
CA VAL A 263 16.22 -8.57 -3.48
C VAL A 263 16.59 -8.59 -4.96
N MET A 264 17.86 -8.84 -5.26
CA MET A 264 18.36 -8.82 -6.64
C MET A 264 18.92 -10.18 -7.05
N ALA A 265 18.67 -10.54 -8.31
CA ALA A 265 19.18 -11.75 -8.96
C ALA A 265 20.31 -11.39 -9.95
N PHE A 266 21.40 -12.16 -9.90
CA PHE A 266 22.59 -11.96 -10.72
C PHE A 266 22.93 -13.22 -11.52
N ILE A 267 23.45 -13.03 -12.74
CA ILE A 267 24.15 -14.06 -13.51
C ILE A 267 25.60 -13.56 -13.66
N GLY A 268 26.54 -14.20 -12.96
CA GLY A 268 27.84 -13.61 -12.72
C GLY A 268 27.69 -12.30 -11.93
N GLU A 269 28.31 -11.22 -12.40
CA GLU A 269 28.17 -9.90 -11.78
C GLU A 269 27.05 -9.05 -12.39
N GLN A 270 26.31 -9.57 -13.38
CA GLN A 270 25.27 -8.81 -14.05
C GLN A 270 23.92 -8.97 -13.34
N PRO A 271 23.29 -7.87 -12.87
CA PRO A 271 21.95 -7.92 -12.32
C PRO A 271 20.92 -8.16 -13.44
N VAL A 272 20.03 -9.13 -13.24
CA VAL A 272 19.05 -9.57 -14.26
C VAL A 272 17.61 -9.45 -13.83
N ALA A 273 17.36 -9.34 -12.53
CA ALA A 273 16.01 -9.12 -11.97
C ALA A 273 16.10 -8.52 -10.57
N GLY A 274 15.01 -7.93 -10.10
CA GLY A 274 14.93 -7.40 -8.75
C GLY A 274 13.52 -7.29 -8.23
N ALA A 275 13.36 -7.36 -6.90
CA ALA A 275 12.14 -7.10 -6.16
C ALA A 275 12.43 -6.09 -5.04
N LEU A 276 11.69 -4.98 -5.04
CA LEU A 276 11.79 -3.94 -4.03
C LEU A 276 10.75 -4.18 -2.94
N ASN A 277 11.22 -4.27 -1.71
CA ASN A 277 10.40 -4.41 -0.53
C ASN A 277 10.70 -3.29 0.47
N PHE A 278 9.71 -2.93 1.28
CA PHE A 278 9.85 -2.01 2.39
C PHE A 278 9.67 -2.75 3.72
N VAL A 279 10.47 -2.40 4.71
CA VAL A 279 10.46 -3.02 6.04
C VAL A 279 9.72 -2.11 7.00
N GLY A 280 8.57 -2.57 7.50
CA GLY A 280 7.84 -1.96 8.60
C GLY A 280 8.17 -2.63 9.93
N SER A 281 7.49 -2.21 11.01
CA SER A 281 7.68 -2.83 12.33
C SER A 281 7.13 -4.27 12.41
N GLU A 282 6.04 -4.56 11.70
CA GLU A 282 5.32 -5.83 11.77
C GLU A 282 5.30 -6.59 10.45
N ALA A 283 5.60 -5.90 9.34
CA ALA A 283 5.42 -6.47 8.01
C ALA A 283 6.54 -6.12 7.04
N LEU A 284 6.81 -7.04 6.11
CA LEU A 284 7.55 -6.79 4.90
C LEU A 284 6.57 -6.52 3.76
N TYR A 285 6.73 -5.40 3.09
CA TYR A 285 5.84 -4.96 2.01
C TYR A 285 6.51 -5.11 0.66
N GLY A 286 6.14 -6.12 -0.12
CA GLY A 286 6.56 -6.28 -1.51
C GLY A 286 5.88 -5.24 -2.41
N ARG A 287 6.67 -4.44 -3.15
CA ARG A 287 6.11 -3.32 -3.92
C ARG A 287 6.30 -3.43 -5.41
N TYR A 288 7.50 -3.45 -5.87
CA TYR A 288 7.82 -3.43 -7.30
C TYR A 288 8.76 -4.57 -7.65
N TRP A 289 8.60 -5.10 -8.85
CA TRP A 289 9.48 -6.12 -9.37
C TRP A 289 9.69 -5.91 -10.87
N GLY A 290 10.82 -6.42 -11.37
CA GLY A 290 11.06 -6.54 -12.80
C GLY A 290 12.24 -7.42 -13.12
N ALA A 291 12.37 -7.77 -14.40
CA ALA A 291 13.43 -8.63 -14.91
C ALA A 291 13.70 -8.33 -16.39
N VAL A 292 14.96 -8.43 -16.78
CA VAL A 292 15.39 -8.34 -18.21
C VAL A 292 15.59 -9.71 -18.86
N ILE A 293 15.35 -10.79 -18.10
CA ILE A 293 15.37 -12.16 -18.59
C ILE A 293 14.03 -12.85 -18.36
N ASP A 294 13.72 -13.84 -19.20
CA ASP A 294 12.59 -14.75 -18.97
C ASP A 294 13.13 -16.04 -18.35
N LYS A 295 12.98 -16.17 -17.03
CA LYS A 295 13.40 -17.35 -16.29
C LYS A 295 12.22 -17.92 -15.49
N PRO A 296 11.86 -19.20 -15.69
CA PRO A 296 10.74 -19.81 -15.00
C PRO A 296 10.84 -19.68 -13.48
N PHE A 297 9.74 -19.24 -12.84
CA PHE A 297 9.56 -19.08 -11.40
C PHE A 297 10.42 -17.98 -10.74
N LEU A 298 11.29 -17.26 -11.46
CA LEU A 298 12.13 -16.21 -10.88
C LEU A 298 11.29 -15.12 -10.20
N HIS A 299 10.15 -14.72 -10.80
CA HIS A 299 9.21 -13.82 -10.16
C HIS A 299 8.72 -14.33 -8.80
N PHE A 300 8.35 -15.60 -8.71
CA PHE A 300 7.88 -16.19 -7.45
C PHE A 300 9.00 -16.30 -6.42
N GLU A 301 10.20 -16.62 -6.88
CA GLU A 301 11.37 -16.67 -6.03
C GLU A 301 11.64 -15.33 -5.37
N LEU A 302 11.80 -14.26 -6.16
CA LEU A 302 12.17 -12.94 -5.64
C LEU A 302 11.05 -12.26 -4.86
N CYS A 303 9.80 -12.36 -5.35
CA CYS A 303 8.69 -11.61 -4.78
C CYS A 303 8.00 -12.31 -3.61
N TYR A 304 8.10 -13.65 -3.51
CA TYR A 304 7.37 -14.40 -2.49
C TYR A 304 8.28 -15.23 -1.59
N TYR A 305 9.13 -16.07 -2.16
CA TYR A 305 9.94 -16.97 -1.34
C TYR A 305 11.06 -16.25 -0.60
N GLN A 306 11.76 -15.36 -1.28
CA GLN A 306 12.79 -14.51 -0.64
C GLN A 306 12.19 -13.50 0.34
N ALA A 307 10.96 -13.01 0.08
CA ALA A 307 10.25 -12.16 1.02
C ALA A 307 9.86 -12.91 2.30
N ILE A 308 9.43 -14.19 2.21
CA ILE A 308 9.17 -15.05 3.37
C ILE A 308 10.46 -15.32 4.14
N ASP A 309 11.56 -15.69 3.45
CA ASP A 309 12.86 -15.90 4.08
C ASP A 309 13.30 -14.65 4.85
N ALA A 310 13.20 -13.47 4.23
CA ALA A 310 13.56 -12.21 4.84
C ALA A 310 12.67 -11.86 6.04
N ALA A 311 11.36 -12.06 5.94
CA ALA A 311 10.45 -11.79 7.04
C ALA A 311 10.75 -12.68 8.25
N ILE A 312 11.04 -13.96 8.05
CA ILE A 312 11.46 -14.87 9.11
C ILE A 312 12.77 -14.38 9.74
N ALA A 313 13.78 -14.06 8.92
CA ALA A 313 15.08 -13.62 9.40
C ALA A 313 15.02 -12.29 10.19
N LEU A 314 14.11 -11.40 9.80
CA LEU A 314 13.89 -10.11 10.46
C LEU A 314 12.91 -10.20 11.65
N GLY A 315 12.33 -11.36 11.93
CA GLY A 315 11.36 -11.55 13.01
C GLY A 315 10.01 -10.88 12.74
N LEU A 316 9.67 -10.61 11.47
CA LEU A 316 8.42 -9.96 11.09
C LEU A 316 7.23 -10.93 11.10
N GLY A 317 6.07 -10.43 11.50
CA GLY A 317 4.84 -11.21 11.60
C GLY A 317 4.18 -11.55 10.27
N ARG A 318 4.42 -10.76 9.19
CA ARG A 318 3.76 -10.98 7.90
C ARG A 318 4.51 -10.44 6.70
N VAL A 319 4.09 -10.92 5.51
CA VAL A 319 4.48 -10.37 4.20
C VAL A 319 3.23 -9.94 3.44
N GLU A 320 3.20 -8.69 3.02
CA GLU A 320 2.18 -8.11 2.13
C GLU A 320 2.76 -7.99 0.71
N ALA A 321 2.26 -8.80 -0.22
CA ALA A 321 2.84 -8.91 -1.57
C ALA A 321 2.00 -8.20 -2.65
N GLY A 322 1.39 -7.04 -2.32
CA GLY A 322 0.59 -6.22 -3.23
C GLY A 322 -0.83 -6.72 -3.50
N ALA A 323 -1.59 -5.95 -4.31
CA ALA A 323 -3.05 -6.02 -4.38
C ALA A 323 -3.64 -7.26 -5.06
N GLN A 324 -2.99 -7.88 -6.05
CA GLN A 324 -3.61 -8.91 -6.89
C GLN A 324 -2.84 -10.23 -6.90
N GLY A 325 -3.52 -11.32 -7.26
CA GLY A 325 -2.91 -12.58 -7.64
C GLY A 325 -3.28 -13.80 -6.80
N GLN A 326 -4.32 -14.53 -7.22
CA GLN A 326 -4.72 -15.80 -6.60
C GLN A 326 -3.60 -16.87 -6.62
N HIS A 327 -2.60 -16.74 -7.52
CA HIS A 327 -1.42 -17.60 -7.54
C HIS A 327 -0.57 -17.54 -6.25
N LYS A 328 -0.72 -16.49 -5.43
CA LYS A 328 -0.13 -16.34 -4.11
C LYS A 328 -0.66 -17.39 -3.13
N LEU A 329 -1.95 -17.76 -3.27
CA LEU A 329 -2.59 -18.76 -2.43
C LEU A 329 -1.82 -20.08 -2.45
N ALA A 330 -1.42 -20.56 -3.63
CA ALA A 330 -0.64 -21.81 -3.76
C ALA A 330 0.74 -21.75 -3.08
N ARG A 331 1.21 -20.55 -2.67
CA ARG A 331 2.49 -20.27 -2.04
C ARG A 331 2.39 -19.92 -0.56
N GLY A 332 1.23 -20.21 0.05
CA GLY A 332 1.02 -20.05 1.48
C GLY A 332 0.53 -18.68 1.92
N TYR A 333 0.26 -17.77 0.99
CA TYR A 333 -0.44 -16.53 1.30
C TYR A 333 -1.93 -16.80 1.48
N LYS A 334 -2.56 -16.13 2.43
CA LYS A 334 -3.99 -16.29 2.74
C LYS A 334 -4.76 -15.06 2.30
N PRO A 335 -6.04 -15.22 1.88
CA PRO A 335 -6.90 -14.09 1.62
C PRO A 335 -7.16 -13.32 2.92
N VAL A 336 -7.01 -12.01 2.89
CA VAL A 336 -7.30 -11.09 4.00
C VAL A 336 -8.18 -9.95 3.52
N PRO A 337 -9.10 -9.44 4.34
CA PRO A 337 -9.87 -8.26 3.99
C PRO A 337 -8.99 -7.01 4.01
N THR A 338 -9.16 -6.15 3.01
CA THR A 338 -8.70 -4.76 3.02
C THR A 338 -9.89 -3.83 3.05
N TRP A 339 -9.70 -2.65 3.61
CA TRP A 339 -10.78 -1.73 3.89
C TRP A 339 -10.56 -0.39 3.22
N SER A 340 -11.65 0.17 2.73
CA SER A 340 -11.72 1.57 2.32
C SER A 340 -13.01 2.19 2.85
N ALA A 341 -13.02 3.52 2.98
CA ALA A 341 -14.15 4.28 3.42
C ALA A 341 -14.42 5.43 2.45
N HIS A 342 -15.70 5.72 2.22
CA HIS A 342 -16.13 6.62 1.17
C HIS A 342 -17.21 7.57 1.69
N TRP A 343 -16.99 8.85 1.52
CA TRP A 343 -17.97 9.89 1.74
C TRP A 343 -18.34 10.50 0.39
N ILE A 344 -19.62 10.58 0.10
CA ILE A 344 -20.15 11.08 -1.18
C ILE A 344 -20.93 12.36 -0.89
N THR A 345 -20.65 13.44 -1.60
CA THR A 345 -21.26 14.75 -1.37
C THR A 345 -22.75 14.74 -1.66
N ASP A 346 -23.16 14.20 -2.81
CA ASP A 346 -24.57 14.13 -3.19
C ASP A 346 -25.30 13.02 -2.41
N PRO A 347 -26.41 13.35 -1.68
CA PRO A 347 -27.12 12.36 -0.87
C PRO A 347 -27.79 11.25 -1.68
N GLY A 348 -28.27 11.53 -2.89
CA GLY A 348 -28.91 10.53 -3.76
C GLY A 348 -27.88 9.54 -4.28
N PHE A 349 -26.73 10.04 -4.72
CA PHE A 349 -25.63 9.19 -5.16
C PHE A 349 -25.03 8.40 -4.00
N ARG A 350 -24.90 9.00 -2.81
CA ARG A 350 -24.49 8.31 -1.58
C ARG A 350 -25.39 7.11 -1.28
N SER A 351 -26.72 7.27 -1.37
CA SER A 351 -27.67 6.17 -1.15
C SER A 351 -27.48 5.05 -2.18
N ALA A 352 -27.33 5.39 -3.45
CA ALA A 352 -27.10 4.39 -4.50
C ALA A 352 -25.78 3.60 -4.29
N ILE A 353 -24.71 4.28 -3.87
CA ILE A 353 -23.43 3.62 -3.52
C ILE A 353 -23.60 2.74 -2.27
N ALA A 354 -24.34 3.15 -1.23
CA ALA A 354 -24.60 2.35 -0.04
C ALA A 354 -25.29 1.02 -0.37
N ASP A 355 -26.30 1.06 -1.26
CA ASP A 355 -27.00 -0.13 -1.75
C ASP A 355 -26.08 -1.05 -2.56
N PHE A 356 -25.24 -0.48 -3.41
CA PHE A 356 -24.23 -1.23 -4.16
C PHE A 356 -23.25 -1.92 -3.21
N LEU A 357 -22.68 -1.22 -2.24
CA LEU A 357 -21.70 -1.74 -1.29
C LEU A 357 -22.28 -2.84 -0.40
N THR A 358 -23.57 -2.79 -0.10
CA THR A 358 -24.24 -3.85 0.67
C THR A 358 -24.19 -5.19 -0.07
N ARG A 359 -24.43 -5.16 -1.39
CA ARG A 359 -24.36 -6.37 -2.24
C ARG A 359 -22.92 -6.82 -2.50
N GLU A 360 -22.02 -5.87 -2.75
CA GLU A 360 -20.60 -6.15 -3.02
C GLU A 360 -19.93 -6.84 -1.82
N ARG A 361 -20.15 -6.35 -0.59
CA ARG A 361 -19.59 -6.96 0.63
C ARG A 361 -19.99 -8.42 0.82
N GLN A 362 -21.23 -8.79 0.47
CA GLN A 362 -21.67 -10.19 0.53
C GLN A 362 -20.89 -11.06 -0.46
N GLY A 363 -20.66 -10.56 -1.68
CA GLY A 363 -19.86 -11.26 -2.68
C GLY A 363 -18.40 -11.44 -2.26
N VAL A 364 -17.77 -10.37 -1.75
CA VAL A 364 -16.38 -10.43 -1.26
C VAL A 364 -16.24 -11.41 -0.08
N ALA A 365 -17.17 -11.39 0.87
CA ALA A 365 -17.14 -12.32 2.00
C ALA A 365 -17.24 -13.79 1.55
N GLN A 366 -18.10 -14.09 0.57
CA GLN A 366 -18.22 -15.44 0.00
C GLN A 366 -16.95 -15.86 -0.74
N GLU A 367 -16.35 -14.94 -1.52
CA GLU A 367 -15.09 -15.21 -2.21
C GLU A 367 -13.96 -15.50 -1.21
N GLN A 368 -13.83 -14.71 -0.14
CA GLN A 368 -12.82 -14.91 0.90
C GLN A 368 -12.96 -16.29 1.57
N LEU A 369 -14.18 -16.73 1.90
CA LEU A 369 -14.43 -18.06 2.44
C LEU A 369 -13.98 -19.16 1.46
N TRP A 370 -14.40 -19.06 0.19
CA TRP A 370 -14.05 -20.02 -0.84
C TRP A 370 -12.52 -20.08 -1.10
N LEU A 371 -11.83 -18.96 -1.08
CA LEU A 371 -10.37 -18.90 -1.19
C LEU A 371 -9.69 -19.49 0.05
N GLY A 372 -10.22 -19.23 1.25
CA GLY A 372 -9.70 -19.75 2.51
C GLY A 372 -9.71 -21.30 2.57
N GLU A 373 -10.71 -21.95 1.98
CA GLU A 373 -10.78 -23.42 1.89
C GLU A 373 -9.72 -24.05 0.97
N ARG A 374 -9.10 -23.26 0.09
CA ARG A 374 -8.13 -23.70 -0.92
C ARG A 374 -6.67 -23.40 -0.58
N THR A 375 -6.40 -23.08 0.68
CA THR A 375 -5.04 -22.86 1.14
C THR A 375 -4.19 -24.13 1.04
N PRO A 376 -2.86 -24.02 0.84
CA PRO A 376 -1.97 -25.16 0.62
C PRO A 376 -1.59 -25.90 1.91
N PHE A 377 -2.07 -25.42 3.05
CA PHE A 377 -1.75 -25.98 4.37
C PHE A 377 -2.37 -27.37 4.56
N ARG A 378 -1.80 -28.15 5.47
CA ARG A 378 -2.37 -29.44 5.86
C ARG A 378 -3.76 -29.20 6.46
N LYS A 379 -4.72 -29.98 6.04
CA LYS A 379 -5.99 -30.07 6.76
C LYS A 379 -5.72 -30.96 7.98
N GLY A 380 -5.96 -30.42 9.18
CA GLY A 380 -5.87 -31.17 10.43
C GLY A 380 -6.87 -32.29 10.48
#